data_9a6f7a4b4d8013ef3681543879686124
#
_entry.id   9a6f7a4b4d8013ef3681543879686124
#
_cell.length_a   1.000
_cell.length_b   1.000
_cell.length_c   1.000
_cell.angle_alpha   90.00
_cell.angle_beta   90.00
_cell.angle_gamma   90.00
#
_symmetry.space_group_name_H-M   'P 1'
#
loop_
_entity.id
_entity.type
_entity.pdbx_description
1 polymer ?
#
loop_
_entity_poly.entity_id
_entity_poly.type
_entity_poly.pdbx_seq_one_letter_code
_entity_poly.pdbx_strand_id
1 'polypeptide(L)'
;MRSQWDCLLQNSGIWAGSFTQVSPQGTQLEDTPTIVSLTPSSDQRTMRQVVRRLKQPPEELVLEYSTLARGVLFLENGAFSQGALQYGPFSEFGAELGLIETHPDGTPGDRRLRIVHLFNKASELAQITLIREHREGTTPTSPPPLTVEALLGEWHGEAITVYPDWRTPTTMTSTLRLH
;
A
#
# COMPACT_ATOMS: atom_id res chain seq x y z
N MET A 1 -0.05 13.02 18.08
CA MET A 1 -0.15 11.76 17.30
C MET A 1 -1.47 11.80 16.57
N ARG A 2 -1.45 11.61 15.26
CA ARG A 2 -2.66 11.52 14.43
C ARG A 2 -3.39 10.21 14.71
N SER A 3 -4.71 10.22 14.63
CA SER A 3 -5.47 8.97 14.69
C SER A 3 -5.20 8.11 13.45
N GLN A 4 -5.49 6.81 13.55
CA GLN A 4 -5.41 5.90 12.39
C GLN A 4 -6.31 6.36 11.25
N TRP A 5 -7.45 6.94 11.57
CA TRP A 5 -8.37 7.51 10.60
C TRP A 5 -7.79 8.74 9.91
N ASP A 6 -7.14 9.66 10.66
CA ASP A 6 -6.48 10.84 10.07
C ASP A 6 -5.32 10.41 9.15
N CYS A 7 -4.61 9.32 9.48
CA CYS A 7 -3.59 8.76 8.62
C CYS A 7 -4.19 8.13 7.35
N LEU A 8 -5.35 7.45 7.44
CA LEU A 8 -6.10 6.99 6.27
C LEU A 8 -6.49 8.16 5.36
N LEU A 9 -6.94 9.29 5.91
CA LEU A 9 -7.38 10.45 5.13
C LEU A 9 -6.27 11.03 4.22
N GLN A 10 -5.00 10.76 4.49
CA GLN A 10 -3.88 11.10 3.58
C GLN A 10 -3.99 10.37 2.22
N ASN A 11 -4.69 9.24 2.17
CA ASN A 11 -4.97 8.49 0.95
C ASN A 11 -6.13 9.08 0.13
N SER A 12 -6.86 10.08 0.63
CA SER A 12 -8.02 10.66 -0.05
C SER A 12 -7.64 11.23 -1.41
N GLY A 13 -8.56 11.10 -2.37
CA GLY A 13 -8.40 11.56 -3.74
C GLY A 13 -8.54 10.45 -4.76
N ILE A 14 -8.16 10.75 -5.99
CA ILE A 14 -8.21 9.81 -7.12
C ILE A 14 -6.79 9.42 -7.50
N TRP A 15 -6.57 8.14 -7.60
CA TRP A 15 -5.30 7.50 -7.92
C TRP A 15 -5.43 6.72 -9.22
N ALA A 16 -4.64 7.08 -10.22
CA ALA A 16 -4.56 6.37 -11.48
C ALA A 16 -3.27 5.53 -11.53
N GLY A 17 -3.34 4.33 -12.08
CA GLY A 17 -2.18 3.46 -12.13
C GLY A 17 -2.48 2.08 -12.69
N SER A 18 -1.77 1.07 -12.22
CA SER A 18 -2.01 -0.30 -12.63
C SER A 18 -1.81 -1.31 -11.50
N PHE A 19 -2.51 -2.44 -11.63
CA PHE A 19 -2.33 -3.64 -10.82
C PHE A 19 -1.56 -4.65 -11.66
N THR A 20 -0.27 -4.78 -11.37
CA THR A 20 0.63 -5.70 -12.05
C THR A 20 0.72 -7.00 -11.26
N GLN A 21 0.19 -8.07 -11.79
CA GLN A 21 0.28 -9.41 -11.20
C GLN A 21 1.61 -10.06 -11.58
N VAL A 22 2.30 -10.61 -10.59
CA VAL A 22 3.61 -11.23 -10.74
C VAL A 22 3.58 -12.61 -10.08
N SER A 23 4.16 -13.61 -10.74
CA SER A 23 4.33 -14.95 -10.16
C SER A 23 5.34 -14.91 -9.00
N PRO A 24 5.39 -15.95 -8.13
CA PRO A 24 6.43 -16.05 -7.10
C PRO A 24 7.86 -16.03 -7.64
N GLN A 25 8.05 -16.39 -8.92
CA GLN A 25 9.34 -16.39 -9.61
C GLN A 25 9.68 -15.04 -10.27
N GLY A 26 8.81 -14.03 -10.11
CA GLY A 26 9.04 -12.70 -10.67
C GLY A 26 8.55 -12.49 -12.10
N THR A 27 7.84 -13.46 -12.68
CA THR A 27 7.28 -13.30 -14.03
C THR A 27 6.00 -12.49 -14.00
N GLN A 28 5.93 -11.42 -14.80
CA GLN A 28 4.70 -10.64 -14.96
C GLN A 28 3.63 -11.49 -15.66
N LEU A 29 2.47 -11.61 -15.03
CA LEU A 29 1.34 -12.39 -15.52
C LEU A 29 0.31 -11.50 -16.22
N GLU A 30 -0.04 -10.39 -15.58
CA GLU A 30 -1.04 -9.44 -16.07
C GLU A 30 -0.69 -8.04 -15.59
N ASP A 31 -1.04 -7.02 -16.36
CA ASP A 31 -0.99 -5.62 -15.94
C ASP A 31 -2.33 -4.95 -16.31
N THR A 32 -3.11 -4.63 -15.29
CA THR A 32 -4.46 -4.08 -15.46
C THR A 32 -4.47 -2.62 -15.06
N PRO A 33 -4.73 -1.67 -15.98
CA PRO A 33 -4.92 -0.27 -15.64
C PRO A 33 -6.09 -0.10 -14.67
N THR A 34 -5.92 0.79 -13.70
CA THR A 34 -6.89 1.01 -12.63
C THR A 34 -7.06 2.47 -12.28
N ILE A 35 -8.24 2.80 -11.77
CA ILE A 35 -8.53 4.06 -11.07
C ILE A 35 -9.09 3.71 -9.70
N VAL A 36 -8.47 4.24 -8.66
CA VAL A 36 -8.91 4.06 -7.27
C VAL A 36 -9.27 5.42 -6.70
N SER A 37 -10.51 5.60 -6.27
CA SER A 37 -10.92 6.81 -5.57
C SER A 37 -11.21 6.53 -4.10
N LEU A 38 -10.75 7.43 -3.23
CA LEU A 38 -11.07 7.45 -1.80
C LEU A 38 -11.67 8.81 -1.48
N THR A 39 -12.99 8.82 -1.26
CA THR A 39 -13.76 10.04 -1.04
C THR A 39 -14.34 10.03 0.36
N PRO A 40 -13.81 10.86 1.29
CA PRO A 40 -14.41 11.00 2.60
C PRO A 40 -15.75 11.73 2.51
N SER A 41 -16.67 11.42 3.42
CA SER A 41 -17.89 12.20 3.65
C SER A 41 -17.55 13.62 4.10
N SER A 42 -18.53 14.53 4.03
CA SER A 42 -18.33 15.93 4.44
C SER A 42 -17.90 16.11 5.90
N ASP A 43 -18.30 15.20 6.78
CA ASP A 43 -17.91 15.15 8.18
C ASP A 43 -16.64 14.31 8.44
N GLN A 44 -16.03 13.76 7.35
CA GLN A 44 -14.83 12.93 7.37
C GLN A 44 -14.95 11.64 8.21
N ARG A 45 -16.16 11.17 8.49
CA ARG A 45 -16.39 9.97 9.33
C ARG A 45 -16.61 8.69 8.54
N THR A 46 -16.90 8.83 7.25
CA THR A 46 -17.11 7.69 6.35
C THR A 46 -16.21 7.85 5.13
N MET A 47 -15.65 6.75 4.69
CA MET A 47 -14.88 6.69 3.47
C MET A 47 -15.64 5.86 2.42
N ARG A 48 -15.81 6.44 1.23
CA ARG A 48 -16.25 5.70 0.05
C ARG A 48 -15.04 5.44 -0.83
N GLN A 49 -14.71 4.17 -1.01
CA GLN A 49 -13.62 3.72 -1.85
C GLN A 49 -14.17 3.01 -3.08
N VAL A 50 -13.72 3.41 -4.26
CA VAL A 50 -14.08 2.77 -5.52
C VAL A 50 -12.81 2.30 -6.20
N VAL A 51 -12.76 1.03 -6.58
CA VAL A 51 -11.68 0.45 -7.37
C VAL A 51 -12.24 0.06 -8.72
N ARG A 52 -11.80 0.75 -9.78
CA ARG A 52 -12.16 0.44 -11.17
C ARG A 52 -10.98 -0.22 -11.86
N ARG A 53 -11.18 -1.44 -12.36
CA ARG A 53 -10.23 -2.11 -13.25
C ARG A 53 -10.68 -1.87 -14.69
N LEU A 54 -9.80 -1.25 -15.48
CA LEU A 54 -10.10 -0.83 -16.86
C LEU A 54 -9.80 -1.99 -17.84
N LYS A 55 -10.42 -3.13 -17.60
CA LYS A 55 -10.40 -4.30 -18.48
C LYS A 55 -11.71 -4.47 -19.26
N GLN A 56 -11.82 -5.47 -20.10
CA GLN A 56 -13.02 -5.77 -20.89
C GLN A 56 -13.68 -7.08 -20.43
N PRO A 57 -14.88 -7.07 -19.84
CA PRO A 57 -15.64 -5.88 -19.42
C PRO A 57 -15.00 -5.20 -18.21
N PRO A 58 -15.27 -3.92 -17.97
CA PRO A 58 -14.72 -3.20 -16.81
C PRO A 58 -15.32 -3.75 -15.51
N GLU A 59 -14.50 -3.78 -14.46
CA GLU A 59 -14.91 -4.19 -13.12
C GLU A 59 -14.86 -3.01 -12.15
N GLU A 60 -15.88 -2.90 -11.31
CA GLU A 60 -15.93 -1.91 -10.25
C GLU A 60 -16.23 -2.58 -8.91
N LEU A 61 -15.43 -2.26 -7.90
CA LEU A 61 -15.66 -2.62 -6.51
C LEU A 61 -15.89 -1.34 -5.72
N VAL A 62 -17.02 -1.26 -5.02
CA VAL A 62 -17.36 -0.13 -4.14
C VAL A 62 -17.38 -0.61 -2.69
N LEU A 63 -16.66 0.10 -1.84
CA LEU A 63 -16.61 -0.12 -0.41
C LEU A 63 -17.00 1.16 0.31
N GLU A 64 -17.82 1.05 1.36
CA GLU A 64 -18.13 2.14 2.27
C GLU A 64 -17.86 1.69 3.70
N TYR A 65 -17.11 2.47 4.44
CA TYR A 65 -16.72 2.13 5.81
C TYR A 65 -16.47 3.38 6.66
N SER A 66 -16.76 3.25 7.95
CA SER A 66 -16.57 4.29 8.97
C SER A 66 -15.59 3.87 10.07
N THR A 67 -15.05 2.66 9.97
CA THR A 67 -14.06 2.11 10.91
C THR A 67 -13.03 1.30 10.13
N LEU A 68 -11.84 1.20 10.70
CA LEU A 68 -10.80 0.32 10.15
C LEU A 68 -11.00 -1.10 10.69
N ALA A 69 -10.82 -2.09 9.82
CA ALA A 69 -10.85 -3.49 10.20
C ALA A 69 -9.62 -3.86 11.06
N ARG A 70 -9.73 -4.98 11.79
CA ARG A 70 -8.56 -5.53 12.50
C ARG A 70 -7.43 -5.85 11.54
N GLY A 71 -6.20 -5.53 11.91
CA GLY A 71 -5.02 -5.76 11.08
C GLY A 71 -4.80 -4.71 10.00
N VAL A 72 -5.57 -3.61 10.01
CA VAL A 72 -5.31 -2.44 9.18
C VAL A 72 -4.62 -1.39 10.03
N LEU A 73 -3.44 -0.93 9.57
CA LEU A 73 -2.63 0.08 10.23
C LEU A 73 -2.25 1.16 9.22
N PHE A 74 -2.40 2.42 9.63
CA PHE A 74 -1.90 3.58 8.90
C PHE A 74 -0.93 4.35 9.78
N LEU A 75 0.20 4.76 9.22
CA LEU A 75 1.25 5.48 9.93
C LEU A 75 1.34 6.93 9.47
N GLU A 76 1.85 7.80 10.33
CA GLU A 76 1.96 9.24 10.05
C GLU A 76 2.91 9.55 8.88
N ASN A 77 3.86 8.67 8.59
CA ASN A 77 4.81 8.79 7.49
C ASN A 77 4.27 8.31 6.12
N GLY A 78 2.97 8.04 6.02
CA GLY A 78 2.34 7.60 4.78
C GLY A 78 2.40 6.09 4.51
N ALA A 79 3.10 5.33 5.35
CA ALA A 79 3.08 3.87 5.26
C ALA A 79 1.77 3.29 5.82
N PHE A 80 1.34 2.17 5.27
CA PHE A 80 0.19 1.43 5.77
C PHE A 80 0.33 -0.06 5.50
N SER A 81 -0.41 -0.85 6.28
CA SER A 81 -0.48 -2.29 6.10
C SER A 81 -1.88 -2.81 6.37
N GLN A 82 -2.23 -3.90 5.71
CA GLN A 82 -3.47 -4.63 5.91
C GLN A 82 -3.19 -6.13 5.88
N GLY A 83 -3.88 -6.90 6.73
CA GLY A 83 -3.71 -8.33 6.83
C GLY A 83 -2.55 -8.75 7.72
N ALA A 84 -2.05 -9.96 7.53
CA ALA A 84 -0.93 -10.51 8.26
C ALA A 84 -0.10 -11.44 7.36
N LEU A 85 1.21 -11.49 7.58
CA LEU A 85 2.07 -12.49 6.93
C LEU A 85 1.80 -13.92 7.46
N GLN A 86 1.22 -14.01 8.66
CA GLN A 86 0.66 -15.27 9.15
C GLN A 86 -0.79 -15.36 8.72
N TYR A 87 -1.12 -16.33 7.92
CA TYR A 87 -2.48 -16.59 7.46
C TYR A 87 -2.88 -18.02 7.82
N GLY A 88 -4.17 -18.21 7.96
CA GLY A 88 -4.72 -19.55 8.18
C GLY A 88 -4.92 -20.29 6.85
N PRO A 89 -5.04 -21.63 6.86
CA PRO A 89 -5.17 -22.44 5.65
C PRO A 89 -6.45 -22.15 4.84
N PHE A 90 -7.33 -21.28 5.35
CA PHE A 90 -8.58 -20.90 4.69
C PHE A 90 -8.57 -19.46 4.15
N SER A 91 -7.45 -18.73 4.28
CA SER A 91 -7.31 -17.37 3.77
C SER A 91 -6.30 -17.34 2.62
N GLU A 92 -6.75 -16.91 1.46
CA GLU A 92 -5.88 -16.67 0.30
C GLU A 92 -5.22 -15.28 0.33
N PHE A 93 -5.76 -14.35 1.13
CA PHE A 93 -5.16 -13.05 1.34
C PHE A 93 -4.14 -13.11 2.46
N GLY A 94 -2.90 -12.75 2.15
CA GLY A 94 -1.83 -12.64 3.13
C GLY A 94 -1.73 -11.24 3.70
N ALA A 95 -1.08 -10.34 2.97
CA ALA A 95 -0.87 -8.97 3.41
C ALA A 95 -0.84 -7.99 2.24
N GLU A 96 -1.30 -6.78 2.50
CA GLU A 96 -1.04 -5.60 1.69
C GLU A 96 -0.14 -4.66 2.48
N LEU A 97 0.93 -4.20 1.86
CA LEU A 97 1.81 -3.16 2.35
C LEU A 97 1.78 -2.00 1.38
N GLY A 98 1.71 -0.79 1.88
CA GLY A 98 1.66 0.39 1.03
C GLY A 98 2.42 1.58 1.61
N LEU A 99 2.80 2.47 0.72
CA LEU A 99 3.47 3.72 1.05
C LEU A 99 2.97 4.82 0.10
N ILE A 100 2.53 5.93 0.68
CA ILE A 100 2.41 7.20 -0.05
C ILE A 100 3.74 7.92 0.09
N GLU A 101 4.27 8.41 -1.00
CA GLU A 101 5.41 9.34 -0.97
C GLU A 101 5.06 10.52 -0.07
N THR A 102 6.01 10.92 0.76
CA THR A 102 5.84 12.06 1.65
C THR A 102 6.88 13.11 1.30
N HIS A 103 6.44 14.35 1.12
CA HIS A 103 7.34 15.48 0.91
C HIS A 103 8.13 15.80 2.19
N PRO A 104 9.28 16.50 2.09
CA PRO A 104 10.09 16.86 3.25
C PRO A 104 9.34 17.67 4.33
N ASP A 105 8.27 18.39 3.95
CA ASP A 105 7.40 19.13 4.87
C ASP A 105 6.33 18.24 5.55
N GLY A 106 6.33 16.94 5.26
CA GLY A 106 5.39 15.97 5.81
C GLY A 106 4.02 15.93 5.11
N THR A 107 3.84 16.67 4.00
CA THR A 107 2.62 16.56 3.20
C THR A 107 2.62 15.31 2.32
N PRO A 108 1.45 14.69 2.05
CA PRO A 108 1.35 13.56 1.14
C PRO A 108 1.77 13.96 -0.27
N GLY A 109 2.62 13.13 -0.89
CA GLY A 109 3.03 13.28 -2.27
C GLY A 109 2.02 12.70 -3.26
N ASP A 110 2.45 12.66 -4.51
CA ASP A 110 1.61 12.30 -5.65
C ASP A 110 1.78 10.84 -6.09
N ARG A 111 2.65 10.08 -5.45
CA ARG A 111 2.90 8.67 -5.77
C ARG A 111 2.52 7.77 -4.62
N ARG A 112 1.94 6.64 -4.96
CA ARG A 112 1.61 5.55 -4.02
C ARG A 112 2.06 4.22 -4.59
N LEU A 113 2.77 3.45 -3.78
CA LEU A 113 3.19 2.10 -4.10
C LEU A 113 2.55 1.13 -3.12
N ARG A 114 2.02 0.03 -3.63
CA ARG A 114 1.47 -1.05 -2.81
C ARG A 114 1.95 -2.40 -3.31
N ILE A 115 2.10 -3.35 -2.40
CA ILE A 115 2.39 -4.75 -2.69
C ILE A 115 1.39 -5.63 -1.94
N VAL A 116 0.77 -6.56 -2.65
CA VAL A 116 -0.18 -7.51 -2.09
C VAL A 116 0.35 -8.92 -2.27
N HIS A 117 0.38 -9.70 -1.20
CA HIS A 117 0.77 -11.10 -1.20
C HIS A 117 -0.49 -11.96 -1.14
N LEU A 118 -0.66 -12.84 -2.12
CA LEU A 118 -1.75 -13.81 -2.17
C LEU A 118 -1.19 -15.22 -2.07
N PHE A 119 -1.85 -16.04 -1.28
CA PHE A 119 -1.46 -17.42 -1.00
C PHE A 119 -2.53 -18.38 -1.50
N ASN A 120 -2.14 -19.61 -1.78
CA ASN A 120 -3.05 -20.67 -2.13
C ASN A 120 -3.51 -21.45 -0.88
N LYS A 121 -4.42 -22.40 -1.08
CA LYS A 121 -4.94 -23.25 0.02
C LYS A 121 -3.89 -24.17 0.63
N ALA A 122 -2.75 -24.37 -0.05
CA ALA A 122 -1.62 -25.12 0.49
C ALA A 122 -0.64 -24.24 1.29
N SER A 123 -0.99 -22.98 1.52
CA SER A 123 -0.17 -22.03 2.26
C SER A 123 1.13 -21.61 1.54
N GLU A 124 1.13 -21.72 0.20
CA GLU A 124 2.25 -21.29 -0.63
C GLU A 124 1.95 -19.92 -1.25
N LEU A 125 2.96 -19.08 -1.40
CA LEU A 125 2.83 -17.83 -2.13
C LEU A 125 2.41 -18.13 -3.57
N ALA A 126 1.22 -17.72 -3.95
CA ALA A 126 0.65 -17.97 -5.27
C ALA A 126 0.87 -16.80 -6.23
N GLN A 127 0.80 -15.58 -5.71
CA GLN A 127 0.87 -14.36 -6.52
C GLN A 127 1.29 -13.17 -5.68
N ILE A 128 1.99 -12.25 -6.32
CA ILE A 128 2.25 -10.91 -5.83
C ILE A 128 1.55 -9.92 -6.76
N THR A 129 0.84 -8.93 -6.20
CA THR A 129 0.33 -7.83 -7.01
C THR A 129 1.09 -6.55 -6.63
N LEU A 130 1.79 -5.98 -7.59
CA LEU A 130 2.41 -4.66 -7.47
C LEU A 130 1.41 -3.62 -7.96
N ILE A 131 1.17 -2.59 -7.15
CA ILE A 131 0.22 -1.54 -7.47
C ILE A 131 0.98 -0.22 -7.45
N ARG A 132 1.15 0.38 -8.62
CA ARG A 132 1.84 1.66 -8.80
C ARG A 132 0.82 2.69 -9.22
N GLU A 133 0.69 3.73 -8.43
CA GLU A 133 -0.35 4.75 -8.62
C GLU A 133 0.22 6.15 -8.47
N HIS A 134 -0.41 7.08 -9.13
CA HIS A 134 -0.18 8.51 -8.98
C HIS A 134 -1.52 9.25 -8.84
N ARG A 135 -1.51 10.44 -8.26
CA ARG A 135 -2.72 11.26 -8.19
C ARG A 135 -3.20 11.63 -9.57
N GLU A 136 -4.49 11.52 -9.80
CA GLU A 136 -5.10 11.93 -11.08
C GLU A 136 -4.75 13.38 -11.40
N GLY A 137 -4.40 13.64 -12.67
CA GLY A 137 -3.98 14.97 -13.12
C GLY A 137 -2.49 15.29 -12.91
N THR A 138 -1.74 14.40 -12.24
CA THR A 138 -0.29 14.54 -12.14
C THR A 138 0.41 13.66 -13.18
N THR A 139 1.62 14.09 -13.58
CA THR A 139 2.49 13.28 -14.44
C THR A 139 3.62 12.74 -13.57
N PRO A 140 3.58 11.45 -13.20
CA PRO A 140 4.64 10.91 -12.37
C PRO A 140 5.96 10.86 -13.13
N THR A 141 7.03 11.35 -12.51
CA THR A 141 8.37 11.07 -12.99
C THR A 141 8.71 9.63 -12.64
N SER A 142 8.87 8.79 -13.64
CA SER A 142 9.32 7.41 -13.39
C SER A 142 10.76 7.46 -12.89
N PRO A 143 11.07 6.90 -11.72
CA PRO A 143 12.46 6.75 -11.30
C PRO A 143 13.18 5.81 -12.29
N PRO A 144 14.49 5.92 -12.41
CA PRO A 144 15.25 4.97 -13.21
C PRO A 144 15.02 3.53 -12.70
N PRO A 145 15.12 2.53 -13.58
CA PRO A 145 15.00 1.14 -13.16
C PRO A 145 16.00 0.85 -12.04
N LEU A 146 15.51 0.19 -10.98
CA LEU A 146 16.36 -0.24 -9.89
C LEU A 146 17.27 -1.37 -10.37
N THR A 147 18.57 -1.24 -10.18
CA THR A 147 19.55 -2.29 -10.47
C THR A 147 20.06 -2.92 -9.17
N VAL A 148 20.65 -4.10 -9.27
CA VAL A 148 21.27 -4.75 -8.10
C VAL A 148 22.38 -3.88 -7.54
N GLU A 149 23.19 -3.26 -8.42
CA GLU A 149 24.29 -2.37 -8.03
C GLU A 149 23.80 -1.15 -7.26
N ALA A 150 22.63 -0.62 -7.62
CA ALA A 150 22.02 0.51 -6.90
C ALA A 150 21.51 0.13 -5.50
N LEU A 151 21.31 -1.16 -5.23
CA LEU A 151 20.92 -1.66 -3.91
C LEU A 151 22.12 -1.95 -3.01
N LEU A 152 23.32 -2.19 -3.58
CA LEU A 152 24.51 -2.52 -2.79
C LEU A 152 24.95 -1.33 -1.94
N GLY A 153 25.44 -1.63 -0.75
CA GLY A 153 25.95 -0.61 0.17
C GLY A 153 25.23 -0.59 1.51
N GLU A 154 25.36 0.52 2.22
CA GLU A 154 24.79 0.71 3.54
C GLU A 154 23.60 1.68 3.47
N TRP A 155 22.45 1.22 3.94
CA TRP A 155 21.20 1.95 3.99
C TRP A 155 20.88 2.32 5.43
N HIS A 156 20.61 3.60 5.67
CA HIS A 156 20.17 4.10 6.97
C HIS A 156 18.71 4.50 6.90
N GLY A 157 17.95 4.17 7.94
CA GLY A 157 16.53 4.47 7.99
C GLY A 157 16.00 4.49 9.42
N GLU A 158 14.71 4.78 9.52
CA GLU A 158 13.96 4.68 10.75
C GLU A 158 13.00 3.50 10.70
N ALA A 159 12.96 2.74 11.78
CA ALA A 159 11.96 1.71 12.02
C ALA A 159 10.96 2.21 13.07
N ILE A 160 9.67 2.14 12.75
CA ILE A 160 8.58 2.53 13.63
C ILE A 160 7.84 1.28 14.08
N THR A 161 7.74 1.05 15.39
CA THR A 161 6.97 -0.05 15.97
C THR A 161 5.67 0.49 16.53
N VAL A 162 4.56 -0.01 16.02
CA VAL A 162 3.20 0.27 16.53
C VAL A 162 2.74 -0.93 17.36
N TYR A 163 2.12 -0.66 18.49
CA TYR A 163 1.69 -1.67 19.45
C TYR A 163 0.17 -1.88 19.43
N PRO A 164 -0.33 -3.12 19.60
CA PRO A 164 -1.77 -3.40 19.59
C PRO A 164 -2.55 -2.73 20.72
N ASP A 165 -1.89 -2.38 21.80
CA ASP A 165 -2.47 -1.69 22.96
C ASP A 165 -2.52 -0.16 22.82
N TRP A 166 -2.19 0.36 21.62
CA TRP A 166 -2.22 1.78 21.29
C TRP A 166 -1.30 2.68 22.14
N ARG A 167 -0.34 2.10 22.88
CA ARG A 167 0.71 2.89 23.51
C ARG A 167 1.54 3.63 22.46
N THR A 168 2.28 4.63 22.91
CA THR A 168 3.15 5.44 22.04
C THR A 168 4.07 4.56 21.19
N PRO A 169 4.07 4.72 19.85
CA PRO A 169 5.00 4.04 18.98
C PRO A 169 6.46 4.31 19.37
N THR A 170 7.30 3.33 19.20
CA THR A 170 8.75 3.50 19.36
C THR A 170 9.39 3.68 17.99
N THR A 171 10.30 4.64 17.89
CA THR A 171 11.14 4.85 16.70
C THR A 171 12.57 4.47 17.04
N MET A 172 13.23 3.76 16.15
CA MET A 172 14.64 3.42 16.24
C MET A 172 15.33 3.62 14.90
N THR A 173 16.60 3.98 14.92
CA THR A 173 17.44 3.94 13.71
C THR A 173 17.72 2.50 13.32
N SER A 174 17.70 2.25 12.01
CA SER A 174 18.06 0.94 11.45
C SER A 174 19.17 1.10 10.42
N THR A 175 20.02 0.10 10.30
CA THR A 175 21.06 0.01 9.27
C THR A 175 20.94 -1.33 8.58
N LEU A 176 20.84 -1.30 7.25
CA LEU A 176 20.83 -2.47 6.39
C LEU A 176 22.07 -2.42 5.48
N ARG A 177 22.84 -3.51 5.43
CA ARG A 177 23.98 -3.67 4.52
C ARG A 177 23.66 -4.76 3.50
N LEU A 178 23.82 -4.43 2.23
CA LEU A 178 23.70 -5.35 1.10
C LEU A 178 25.07 -5.50 0.42
N HIS A 179 25.50 -6.74 0.24
CA HIS A 179 26.81 -7.12 -0.32
C HIS A 179 26.66 -7.99 -1.57
#